data_26d784c00df916413c0fe311b42063d6
#
_entry.id   26d784c00df916413c0fe311b42063d6
#
_cell.length_a   1.000
_cell.length_b   1.000
_cell.length_c   1.000
_cell.angle_alpha   90.00
_cell.angle_beta   90.00
_cell.angle_gamma   90.00
#
_symmetry.space_group_name_H-M   'P 1'
#
loop_
_entity.id
_entity.type
_entity.pdbx_description
1 polymer ?
#
loop_
_entity_poly.entity_id
_entity_poly.type
_entity_poly.pdbx_seq_one_letter_code
_entity_poly.pdbx_strand_id
1 'polypeptide(L)'
;MADQSAPQDGAAKAWSGRFSEPVSDLVKRYTASVFFDNRMAAQDIRGSLAHARMLARQGIIGAQDLADIERGMAQIAGEIERVEFAWNLDDEDVHLNIEKRLTALVGDAGKRLHTGRSRNDQVATDIRLWLRDAIDTVLGLIREFQLAVLDLAEHHAATPLPGFTHLQVAQPVTFGH
;
A
#
# COMPACT_ATOMS: atom_id res chain seq x y z
N MET A 1 7.77 50.87 16.59
CA MET A 1 8.35 49.57 16.92
C MET A 1 7.36 48.52 16.46
N ALA A 2 7.59 47.99 15.27
CA ALA A 2 6.76 46.95 14.69
C ALA A 2 7.45 45.62 14.99
N ASP A 3 6.73 44.79 15.71
CA ASP A 3 7.10 43.42 16.03
C ASP A 3 7.04 42.55 14.76
N GLN A 4 8.20 42.17 14.24
CA GLN A 4 8.35 41.21 13.13
C GLN A 4 8.62 39.85 13.72
N SER A 5 7.56 39.18 14.21
CA SER A 5 7.60 37.73 14.42
C SER A 5 7.33 37.03 13.09
N ALA A 6 8.40 36.59 12.44
CA ALA A 6 8.33 35.70 11.29
C ALA A 6 7.67 34.37 11.70
N PRO A 7 6.76 33.81 10.91
CA PRO A 7 6.28 32.47 11.14
C PRO A 7 7.39 31.46 10.81
N GLN A 8 7.80 30.70 11.83
CA GLN A 8 8.73 29.59 11.68
C GLN A 8 8.01 28.34 11.17
N ASP A 9 8.73 27.63 10.29
CA ASP A 9 8.58 26.23 9.95
C ASP A 9 7.38 25.76 9.11
N GLY A 10 7.45 26.02 7.80
CA GLY A 10 7.13 25.00 6.82
C GLY A 10 8.41 24.22 6.51
N ALA A 11 8.55 22.98 7.01
CA ALA A 11 9.70 22.13 6.66
C ALA A 11 9.83 22.06 5.14
N ALA A 12 10.97 22.54 4.60
CA ALA A 12 11.24 22.58 3.17
C ALA A 12 11.12 21.16 2.61
N LYS A 13 10.23 20.93 1.65
CA LYS A 13 10.11 19.64 0.97
C LYS A 13 11.44 19.31 0.26
N ALA A 14 11.79 18.05 0.17
CA ALA A 14 13.07 17.58 -0.40
C ALA A 14 13.35 18.10 -1.83
N TRP A 15 12.32 18.55 -2.57
CA TRP A 15 12.40 19.10 -3.93
C TRP A 15 12.03 20.57 -4.03
N SER A 16 11.87 21.30 -2.94
CA SER A 16 11.45 22.71 -2.92
C SER A 16 12.57 23.72 -3.11
N GLY A 17 13.81 23.30 -3.35
CA GLY A 17 15.00 24.18 -3.35
C GLY A 17 15.01 25.37 -4.31
N ARG A 18 14.06 25.46 -5.26
CA ARG A 18 13.90 26.60 -6.17
C ARG A 18 12.62 27.40 -5.94
N PHE A 19 11.77 26.98 -5.01
CA PHE A 19 10.49 27.64 -4.75
C PHE A 19 10.56 28.38 -3.41
N SER A 20 10.20 29.66 -3.43
CA SER A 20 10.14 30.50 -2.24
C SER A 20 8.76 30.51 -1.57
N GLU A 21 7.74 30.04 -2.27
CA GLU A 21 6.38 29.99 -1.76
C GLU A 21 5.97 28.58 -1.36
N PRO A 22 5.14 28.42 -0.32
CA PRO A 22 4.60 27.12 0.06
C PRO A 22 3.63 26.61 -1.02
N VAL A 23 3.54 25.29 -1.16
CA VAL A 23 2.58 24.65 -2.08
C VAL A 23 1.15 24.95 -1.60
N SER A 24 0.28 25.41 -2.51
CA SER A 24 -1.11 25.70 -2.17
C SER A 24 -1.88 24.41 -1.81
N ASP A 25 -2.93 24.53 -0.98
CA ASP A 25 -3.77 23.42 -0.56
C ASP A 25 -4.45 22.71 -1.74
N LEU A 26 -4.78 23.44 -2.80
CA LEU A 26 -5.33 22.86 -4.03
C LEU A 26 -4.31 21.91 -4.70
N VAL A 27 -3.06 22.37 -4.84
CA VAL A 27 -1.99 21.57 -5.45
C VAL A 27 -1.66 20.37 -4.57
N LYS A 28 -1.57 20.53 -3.25
CA LYS A 28 -1.35 19.41 -2.32
C LYS A 28 -2.40 18.31 -2.51
N ARG A 29 -3.67 18.67 -2.54
CA ARG A 29 -4.79 17.71 -2.72
C ARG A 29 -4.80 17.08 -4.12
N TYR A 30 -4.38 17.83 -5.13
CA TYR A 30 -4.34 17.32 -6.51
C TYR A 30 -3.18 16.35 -6.74
N THR A 31 -2.03 16.60 -6.12
CA THR A 31 -0.80 15.81 -6.33
C THR A 31 -0.65 14.64 -5.34
N ALA A 32 -1.32 14.69 -4.20
CA ALA A 32 -1.19 13.65 -3.18
C ALA A 32 -1.96 12.38 -3.55
N SER A 33 -1.35 11.23 -3.27
CA SER A 33 -1.90 9.89 -3.48
C SER A 33 -2.17 9.11 -2.20
N VAL A 34 -1.75 9.62 -1.04
CA VAL A 34 -1.76 8.92 0.25
C VAL A 34 -3.11 8.28 0.62
N PHE A 35 -4.24 8.92 0.24
CA PHE A 35 -5.58 8.41 0.59
C PHE A 35 -6.04 7.21 -0.23
N PHE A 36 -5.32 6.85 -1.30
CA PHE A 36 -5.61 5.63 -2.06
C PHE A 36 -4.42 4.68 -2.16
N ASP A 37 -3.17 5.18 -2.10
CA ASP A 37 -1.97 4.34 -2.16
C ASP A 37 -1.56 3.77 -0.79
N ASN A 38 -2.08 4.30 0.32
CA ASN A 38 -1.88 3.74 1.66
C ASN A 38 -2.28 2.25 1.77
N ARG A 39 -3.12 1.75 0.86
CA ARG A 39 -3.43 0.31 0.74
C ARG A 39 -2.23 -0.55 0.38
N MET A 40 -1.14 0.03 -0.13
CA MET A 40 0.11 -0.65 -0.43
C MET A 40 1.13 -0.61 0.72
N ALA A 41 0.77 -0.09 1.88
CA ALA A 41 1.69 0.09 3.01
C ALA A 41 2.41 -1.20 3.43
N ALA A 42 1.69 -2.32 3.45
CA ALA A 42 2.29 -3.63 3.77
C ALA A 42 3.34 -4.05 2.74
N GLN A 43 3.10 -3.76 1.46
CA GLN A 43 4.02 -4.06 0.37
C GLN A 43 5.24 -3.13 0.40
N ASP A 44 5.06 -1.84 0.67
CA ASP A 44 6.15 -0.89 0.85
C ASP A 44 7.08 -1.30 2.01
N ILE A 45 6.52 -1.65 3.16
CA ILE A 45 7.29 -2.15 4.30
C ILE A 45 8.06 -3.42 3.91
N ARG A 46 7.41 -4.39 3.24
CA ARG A 46 8.04 -5.63 2.77
C ARG A 46 9.19 -5.36 1.80
N GLY A 47 8.99 -4.49 0.81
CA GLY A 47 10.00 -4.09 -0.16
C GLY A 47 11.16 -3.33 0.49
N SER A 48 10.86 -2.40 1.39
CA SER A 48 11.84 -1.62 2.13
C SER A 48 12.71 -2.47 3.07
N LEU A 49 12.13 -3.47 3.74
CA LEU A 49 12.89 -4.43 4.55
C LEU A 49 13.82 -5.30 3.69
N ALA A 50 13.36 -5.75 2.52
CA ALA A 50 14.21 -6.49 1.60
C ALA A 50 15.38 -5.63 1.11
N HIS A 51 15.15 -4.36 0.80
CA HIS A 51 16.17 -3.39 0.41
C HIS A 51 17.18 -3.14 1.55
N ALA A 52 16.73 -2.91 2.78
CA ALA A 52 17.60 -2.72 3.95
C ALA A 52 18.52 -3.92 4.19
N ARG A 53 17.96 -5.14 4.10
CA ARG A 53 18.73 -6.38 4.25
C ARG A 53 19.80 -6.53 3.16
N MET A 54 19.48 -6.15 1.93
CA MET A 54 20.44 -6.13 0.82
C MET A 54 21.53 -5.11 1.08
N LEU A 55 21.22 -3.87 1.49
CA LEU A 55 22.21 -2.84 1.82
C LEU A 55 23.17 -3.30 2.93
N ALA A 56 22.65 -3.93 3.98
CA ALA A 56 23.46 -4.46 5.06
C ALA A 56 24.36 -5.62 4.59
N ARG A 57 23.82 -6.55 3.77
CA ARG A 57 24.61 -7.66 3.20
C ARG A 57 25.78 -7.17 2.34
N GLN A 58 25.59 -6.04 1.64
CA GLN A 58 26.63 -5.43 0.80
C GLN A 58 27.55 -4.49 1.59
N GLY A 59 27.38 -4.35 2.90
CA GLY A 59 28.18 -3.48 3.75
C GLY A 59 27.96 -1.98 3.50
N ILE A 60 26.83 -1.61 2.88
CA ILE A 60 26.48 -0.20 2.59
C ILE A 60 25.91 0.46 3.86
N ILE A 61 25.12 -0.28 4.66
CA ILE A 61 24.69 0.13 5.98
C ILE A 61 25.19 -0.85 7.03
N GLY A 62 25.31 -0.40 8.29
CA GLY A 62 25.75 -1.23 9.40
C GLY A 62 24.67 -2.20 9.92
N ALA A 63 25.08 -3.22 10.67
CA ALA A 63 24.16 -4.16 11.29
C ALA A 63 23.21 -3.48 12.28
N GLN A 64 23.66 -2.43 12.97
CA GLN A 64 22.84 -1.65 13.88
C GLN A 64 21.77 -0.86 13.12
N ASP A 65 22.13 -0.25 11.97
CA ASP A 65 21.16 0.46 11.12
C ASP A 65 20.05 -0.50 10.65
N LEU A 66 20.42 -1.72 10.23
CA LEU A 66 19.45 -2.73 9.83
C LEU A 66 18.51 -3.10 10.99
N ALA A 67 19.06 -3.37 12.17
CA ALA A 67 18.26 -3.72 13.35
C ALA A 67 17.28 -2.60 13.73
N ASP A 68 17.72 -1.35 13.65
CA ASP A 68 16.88 -0.17 13.93
C ASP A 68 15.79 -0.01 12.89
N ILE A 69 16.09 -0.18 11.60
CA ILE A 69 15.11 -0.13 10.51
C ILE A 69 14.07 -1.26 10.68
N GLU A 70 14.50 -2.50 10.95
CA GLU A 70 13.58 -3.63 11.14
C GLU A 70 12.65 -3.40 12.33
N ARG A 71 13.16 -2.90 13.45
CA ARG A 71 12.36 -2.55 14.63
C ARG A 71 11.36 -1.42 14.31
N GLY A 72 11.81 -0.35 13.66
CA GLY A 72 10.95 0.79 13.30
C GLY A 72 9.85 0.39 12.32
N MET A 73 10.17 -0.43 11.31
CA MET A 73 9.17 -0.93 10.35
C MET A 73 8.16 -1.88 11.00
N ALA A 74 8.58 -2.72 11.94
CA ALA A 74 7.66 -3.57 12.70
C ALA A 74 6.69 -2.74 13.56
N GLN A 75 7.17 -1.67 14.17
CA GLN A 75 6.32 -0.75 14.91
C GLN A 75 5.31 -0.06 13.99
N ILE A 76 5.74 0.47 12.84
CA ILE A 76 4.88 1.13 11.85
C ILE A 76 3.80 0.16 11.33
N ALA A 77 4.18 -1.08 11.01
CA ALA A 77 3.22 -2.10 10.59
C ALA A 77 2.13 -2.32 11.65
N GLY A 78 2.51 -2.42 12.93
CA GLY A 78 1.57 -2.53 14.02
C GLY A 78 0.69 -1.29 14.22
N GLU A 79 1.22 -0.07 14.01
CA GLU A 79 0.43 1.16 14.05
C GLU A 79 -0.63 1.18 12.93
N ILE A 80 -0.26 0.73 11.73
CA ILE A 80 -1.17 0.64 10.56
C ILE A 80 -2.26 -0.42 10.82
N GLU A 81 -1.89 -1.61 11.30
CA GLU A 81 -2.83 -2.70 11.58
C GLU A 81 -3.87 -2.31 12.64
N ARG A 82 -3.47 -1.54 13.67
CA ARG A 82 -4.37 -1.03 14.71
C ARG A 82 -5.11 0.25 14.33
N VAL A 83 -4.92 0.74 13.08
CA VAL A 83 -5.52 2.01 12.60
C VAL A 83 -5.10 3.22 13.44
N GLU A 84 -3.89 3.16 14.01
CA GLU A 84 -3.28 4.23 14.81
C GLU A 84 -2.30 5.10 14.02
N PHE A 85 -1.92 4.68 12.81
CA PHE A 85 -1.00 5.41 11.95
C PHE A 85 -1.67 6.66 11.37
N ALA A 86 -1.10 7.83 11.64
CA ALA A 86 -1.61 9.10 11.11
C ALA A 86 -1.08 9.39 9.70
N TRP A 87 -1.91 9.19 8.70
CA TRP A 87 -1.60 9.57 7.32
C TRP A 87 -1.69 11.07 7.14
N ASN A 88 -0.62 11.68 6.65
CA ASN A 88 -0.50 13.12 6.46
C ASN A 88 -0.50 13.48 4.97
N LEU A 89 -1.42 14.35 4.55
CA LEU A 89 -1.51 14.88 3.19
C LEU A 89 -0.24 15.64 2.76
N ASP A 90 0.41 16.32 3.68
CA ASP A 90 1.63 17.07 3.39
C ASP A 90 2.82 16.18 3.03
N ASP A 91 2.72 14.88 3.33
CA ASP A 91 3.70 13.85 3.00
C ASP A 91 3.35 13.09 1.71
N GLU A 92 2.38 13.60 0.96
CA GLU A 92 2.06 13.29 -0.44
C GLU A 92 1.67 11.84 -0.72
N ASP A 93 2.50 10.85 -0.42
CA ASP A 93 2.31 9.42 -0.72
C ASP A 93 2.54 8.50 0.50
N VAL A 94 2.16 7.23 0.36
CA VAL A 94 2.37 6.20 1.39
C VAL A 94 3.84 6.07 1.78
N HIS A 95 4.73 6.18 0.81
CA HIS A 95 6.16 5.96 0.98
C HIS A 95 6.81 7.03 1.84
N LEU A 96 6.52 8.31 1.57
CA LEU A 96 7.06 9.43 2.34
C LEU A 96 6.49 9.47 3.76
N ASN A 97 5.21 9.13 3.92
CA ASN A 97 4.58 9.00 5.24
C ASN A 97 5.31 7.94 6.09
N ILE A 98 5.55 6.74 5.54
CA ILE A 98 6.28 5.67 6.22
C ILE A 98 7.75 6.06 6.49
N GLU A 99 8.44 6.66 5.50
CA GLU A 99 9.84 7.10 5.62
C GLU A 99 10.03 8.15 6.72
N LYS A 100 9.13 9.13 6.80
CA LYS A 100 9.16 10.14 7.86
C LYS A 100 8.88 9.54 9.24
N ARG A 101 7.89 8.65 9.33
CA ARG A 101 7.58 7.95 10.59
C ARG A 101 8.77 7.10 11.04
N LEU A 102 9.39 6.35 10.11
CA LEU A 102 10.59 5.58 10.39
C LEU A 102 11.72 6.48 10.91
N THR A 103 11.97 7.59 10.23
CA THR A 103 13.01 8.56 10.65
C THR A 103 12.73 9.13 12.04
N ALA A 104 11.47 9.40 12.37
CA ALA A 104 11.09 9.86 13.71
C ALA A 104 11.35 8.80 14.79
N LEU A 105 11.23 7.50 14.46
CA LEU A 105 11.44 6.39 15.38
C LEU A 105 12.91 6.02 15.58
N VAL A 106 13.71 6.03 14.50
CA VAL A 106 15.06 5.46 14.49
C VAL A 106 16.15 6.44 14.02
N GLY A 107 15.80 7.69 13.79
CA GLY A 107 16.75 8.76 13.45
C GLY A 107 17.44 8.52 12.09
N ASP A 108 18.77 8.69 12.05
CA ASP A 108 19.55 8.64 10.82
C ASP A 108 19.56 7.25 10.14
N ALA A 109 19.34 6.17 10.87
CA ALA A 109 19.17 4.84 10.29
C ALA A 109 17.98 4.83 9.29
N GLY A 110 16.86 5.49 9.63
CA GLY A 110 15.72 5.65 8.72
C GLY A 110 16.06 6.37 7.43
N LYS A 111 16.86 7.44 7.50
CA LYS A 111 17.31 8.19 6.30
C LYS A 111 18.20 7.34 5.38
N ARG A 112 19.03 6.45 5.96
CA ARG A 112 19.92 5.57 5.18
C ARG A 112 19.17 4.52 4.37
N LEU A 113 17.93 4.21 4.72
CA LEU A 113 17.09 3.25 3.98
C LEU A 113 16.93 3.64 2.50
N HIS A 114 16.87 4.93 2.18
CA HIS A 114 16.70 5.41 0.80
C HIS A 114 17.97 5.32 -0.06
N THR A 115 19.09 4.85 0.49
CA THR A 115 20.37 4.75 -0.22
C THR A 115 20.26 3.86 -1.45
N GLY A 116 20.68 4.40 -2.61
CA GLY A 116 20.70 3.66 -3.88
C GLY A 116 19.31 3.28 -4.43
N ARG A 117 18.25 3.92 -3.98
CA ARG A 117 16.87 3.67 -4.41
C ARG A 117 16.21 4.93 -4.97
N SER A 118 15.44 4.79 -6.03
CA SER A 118 14.55 5.82 -6.54
C SER A 118 13.12 5.55 -6.07
N ARG A 119 12.33 6.62 -5.86
CA ARG A 119 10.90 6.47 -5.62
C ARG A 119 10.20 5.69 -6.75
N ASN A 120 10.67 5.86 -8.00
CA ASN A 120 10.09 5.18 -9.15
C ASN A 120 10.23 3.65 -9.10
N ASP A 121 11.40 3.12 -8.71
CA ASP A 121 11.59 1.67 -8.58
C ASP A 121 10.86 1.10 -7.36
N GLN A 122 10.78 1.87 -6.27
CA GLN A 122 10.00 1.55 -5.08
C GLN A 122 8.52 1.38 -5.42
N VAL A 123 7.89 2.40 -5.99
CA VAL A 123 6.46 2.38 -6.40
C VAL A 123 6.19 1.23 -7.36
N ALA A 124 7.04 1.03 -8.38
CA ALA A 124 6.86 -0.04 -9.36
C ALA A 124 6.96 -1.44 -8.74
N THR A 125 7.79 -1.60 -7.72
CA THR A 125 7.90 -2.85 -6.96
C THR A 125 6.66 -3.09 -6.11
N ASP A 126 6.20 -2.07 -5.38
CA ASP A 126 5.07 -2.17 -4.46
C ASP A 126 3.76 -2.45 -5.19
N ILE A 127 3.52 -1.80 -6.34
CA ILE A 127 2.37 -2.12 -7.21
C ILE A 127 2.40 -3.59 -7.64
N ARG A 128 3.56 -4.12 -8.03
CA ARG A 128 3.69 -5.53 -8.43
C ARG A 128 3.46 -6.49 -7.27
N LEU A 129 3.98 -6.16 -6.09
CA LEU A 129 3.74 -6.95 -4.88
C LEU A 129 2.27 -6.95 -4.50
N TRP A 130 1.64 -5.77 -4.49
CA TRP A 130 0.21 -5.63 -4.20
C TRP A 130 -0.66 -6.37 -5.20
N LEU A 131 -0.35 -6.26 -6.50
CA LEU A 131 -1.10 -6.94 -7.56
C LEU A 131 -1.01 -8.48 -7.41
N ARG A 132 0.14 -9.02 -7.05
CA ARG A 132 0.30 -10.47 -6.80
C ARG A 132 -0.56 -10.92 -5.63
N ASP A 133 -0.51 -10.21 -4.51
CA ASP A 133 -1.33 -10.52 -3.34
C ASP A 133 -2.84 -10.41 -3.66
N ALA A 134 -3.24 -9.41 -4.46
CA ALA A 134 -4.62 -9.25 -4.92
C ALA A 134 -5.07 -10.39 -5.86
N ILE A 135 -4.21 -10.82 -6.78
CA ILE A 135 -4.49 -11.96 -7.67
C ILE A 135 -4.71 -13.24 -6.85
N ASP A 136 -3.85 -13.54 -5.88
CA ASP A 136 -3.98 -14.72 -5.02
C ASP A 136 -5.31 -14.70 -4.24
N THR A 137 -5.70 -13.54 -3.74
CA THR A 137 -7.01 -13.33 -3.07
C THR A 137 -8.18 -13.59 -4.03
N VAL A 138 -8.16 -13.02 -5.23
CA VAL A 138 -9.21 -13.21 -6.24
C VAL A 138 -9.32 -14.67 -6.66
N LEU A 139 -8.20 -15.36 -6.86
CA LEU A 139 -8.19 -16.80 -7.17
C LEU A 139 -8.84 -17.63 -6.07
N GLY A 140 -8.59 -17.30 -4.79
CA GLY A 140 -9.28 -17.91 -3.65
C GLY A 140 -10.80 -17.71 -3.71
N LEU A 141 -11.24 -16.47 -3.91
CA LEU A 141 -12.68 -16.14 -4.00
C LEU A 141 -13.37 -16.81 -5.19
N ILE A 142 -12.72 -16.91 -6.34
CA ILE A 142 -13.26 -17.62 -7.51
C ILE A 142 -13.43 -19.10 -7.17
N ARG A 143 -12.46 -19.72 -6.51
CA ARG A 143 -12.55 -21.12 -6.09
C ARG A 143 -13.70 -21.36 -5.12
N GLU A 144 -13.86 -20.50 -4.12
CA GLU A 144 -14.97 -20.57 -3.17
C GLU A 144 -16.32 -20.46 -3.87
N PHE A 145 -16.45 -19.51 -4.80
CA PHE A 145 -17.66 -19.35 -5.61
C PHE A 145 -17.97 -20.59 -6.46
N GLN A 146 -16.96 -21.15 -7.13
CA GLN A 146 -17.13 -22.39 -7.91
C GLN A 146 -17.60 -23.57 -7.06
N LEU A 147 -17.02 -23.72 -5.85
CA LEU A 147 -17.42 -24.79 -4.93
C LEU A 147 -18.88 -24.61 -4.46
N ALA A 148 -19.29 -23.38 -4.14
CA ALA A 148 -20.67 -23.09 -3.76
C ALA A 148 -21.67 -23.37 -4.89
N VAL A 149 -21.32 -23.06 -6.13
CA VAL A 149 -22.16 -23.37 -7.31
C VAL A 149 -22.22 -24.86 -7.56
N LEU A 150 -21.13 -25.61 -7.39
CA LEU A 150 -21.10 -27.06 -7.52
C LEU A 150 -21.96 -27.75 -6.45
N ASP A 151 -21.91 -27.29 -5.22
CA ASP A 151 -22.74 -27.79 -4.12
C ASP A 151 -24.24 -27.60 -4.44
N LEU A 152 -24.65 -26.43 -4.93
CA LEU A 152 -26.01 -26.21 -5.39
C LEU A 152 -26.40 -27.11 -6.58
N ALA A 153 -25.50 -27.29 -7.54
CA ALA A 153 -25.74 -28.18 -8.69
C ALA A 153 -25.93 -29.62 -8.25
N GLU A 154 -25.12 -30.12 -7.31
CA GLU A 154 -25.26 -31.47 -6.75
C GLU A 154 -26.58 -31.67 -5.98
N HIS A 155 -26.93 -30.71 -5.11
CA HIS A 155 -28.19 -30.71 -4.36
C HIS A 155 -29.43 -30.73 -5.27
N HIS A 156 -29.37 -30.03 -6.38
CA HIS A 156 -30.47 -29.86 -7.32
C HIS A 156 -30.31 -30.66 -8.62
N ALA A 157 -29.45 -31.67 -8.64
CA ALA A 157 -29.18 -32.46 -9.84
C ALA A 157 -30.44 -33.12 -10.45
N ALA A 158 -31.44 -33.46 -9.61
CA ALA A 158 -32.71 -34.04 -10.04
C ALA A 158 -33.90 -33.07 -9.99
N THR A 159 -33.73 -31.82 -9.58
CA THR A 159 -34.81 -30.84 -9.44
C THR A 159 -35.27 -30.35 -10.83
N PRO A 160 -36.53 -30.60 -11.26
CA PRO A 160 -36.98 -30.20 -12.60
C PRO A 160 -37.07 -28.68 -12.73
N LEU A 161 -36.60 -28.16 -13.87
CA LEU A 161 -36.66 -26.76 -14.24
C LEU A 161 -37.12 -26.64 -15.71
N PRO A 162 -38.04 -25.76 -16.06
CA PRO A 162 -38.34 -25.51 -17.48
C PRO A 162 -37.19 -24.82 -18.17
N GLY A 163 -36.67 -25.41 -19.22
CA GLY A 163 -35.72 -24.75 -20.12
C GLY A 163 -36.42 -23.76 -21.02
N PHE A 164 -35.76 -22.63 -21.32
CA PHE A 164 -36.30 -21.58 -22.17
C PHE A 164 -35.44 -21.33 -23.39
N THR A 165 -36.05 -21.00 -24.51
CA THR A 165 -35.42 -20.46 -25.71
C THR A 165 -36.31 -19.33 -26.27
N HIS A 166 -35.70 -18.20 -26.65
CA HIS A 166 -36.44 -17.03 -27.15
C HIS A 166 -37.65 -16.63 -26.25
N LEU A 167 -37.49 -16.66 -24.94
CA LEU A 167 -38.53 -16.38 -23.93
C LEU A 167 -39.71 -17.37 -23.94
N GLN A 168 -39.57 -18.53 -24.60
CA GLN A 168 -40.58 -19.59 -24.67
C GLN A 168 -40.06 -20.83 -23.95
N VAL A 169 -40.98 -21.53 -23.29
CA VAL A 169 -40.66 -22.84 -22.66
C VAL A 169 -40.32 -23.85 -23.74
N ALA A 170 -39.18 -24.48 -23.60
CA ALA A 170 -38.68 -25.53 -24.49
C ALA A 170 -38.76 -26.91 -23.77
N GLN A 171 -37.63 -27.58 -23.59
CA GLN A 171 -37.57 -28.88 -22.90
C GLN A 171 -37.38 -28.72 -21.39
N PRO A 172 -37.78 -29.70 -20.57
CA PRO A 172 -37.40 -29.74 -19.18
C PRO A 172 -35.90 -30.01 -19.04
N VAL A 173 -35.26 -29.32 -18.12
CA VAL A 173 -33.88 -29.55 -17.67
C VAL A 173 -33.87 -29.73 -16.16
N THR A 174 -32.72 -29.94 -15.55
CA THR A 174 -32.61 -29.89 -14.08
C THR A 174 -31.99 -28.58 -13.64
N PHE A 175 -32.32 -28.13 -12.44
CA PHE A 175 -31.76 -26.93 -11.87
C PHE A 175 -30.25 -27.05 -11.66
N GLY A 176 -29.75 -28.24 -11.37
CA GLY A 176 -28.31 -28.50 -11.24
C GLY A 176 -27.55 -28.53 -12.58
N HIS A 177 -28.23 -28.56 -13.71
CA HIS A 177 -27.60 -28.53 -15.02
C HIS A 177 -27.06 -27.13 -15.34
#